data_0eee14df11e517986ce6c49d2c9ec1a2
#
_entry.id   0eee14df11e517986ce6c49d2c9ec1a2
#
_cell.length_a   1.000
_cell.length_b   1.000
_cell.length_c   1.000
_cell.angle_alpha   90.00
_cell.angle_beta   90.00
_cell.angle_gamma   90.00
#
_symmetry.space_group_name_H-M   'P 1'
#
loop_
_entity.id
_entity.type
_entity.pdbx_description
1 polymer ?
#
loop_
_entity_poly.entity_id
_entity_poly.type
_entity_poly.pdbx_seq_one_letter_code
_entity_poly.pdbx_strand_id
1 'polypeptide(L)'
;KYMKEHNIRLEHGLELYLGTCEEQGMFDLDYYCDNYECPALSLVPDSGFPVCCGERGSFNAELISHKKCGKELLEAHCDCGLYTIPDMAQVTLTYSKELWEKASCLPLPLEAERAGETIQIRARGISAHASNPEAGENALTILAEALCSQTLISDENKELFRIIPAINLDSTGKAL
;
A
#
# COMPACT_ATOMS: atom_id res chain seq x y z
N LYS A 1 -12.87 -31.43 -15.27
CA LYS A 1 -13.35 -31.57 -16.66
C LYS A 1 -12.40 -32.43 -17.48
N TYR A 2 -11.12 -32.06 -17.63
CA TYR A 2 -10.11 -32.79 -18.41
C TYR A 2 -10.00 -34.27 -18.02
N MET A 3 -9.91 -34.60 -16.73
CA MET A 3 -9.83 -35.98 -16.25
C MET A 3 -11.05 -36.82 -16.66
N LYS A 4 -12.27 -36.25 -16.59
CA LYS A 4 -13.50 -36.93 -17.06
C LYS A 4 -13.48 -37.16 -18.56
N GLU A 5 -13.06 -36.18 -19.34
CA GLU A 5 -13.00 -36.26 -20.82
C GLU A 5 -11.99 -37.30 -21.31
N HIS A 6 -10.88 -37.45 -20.57
CA HIS A 6 -9.81 -38.40 -20.90
C HIS A 6 -9.85 -39.72 -20.10
N ASN A 7 -10.92 -39.91 -19.30
CA ASN A 7 -11.12 -41.12 -18.50
C ASN A 7 -9.93 -41.44 -17.57
N ILE A 8 -9.29 -40.37 -17.05
CA ILE A 8 -8.14 -40.50 -16.16
C ILE A 8 -8.63 -40.85 -14.75
N ARG A 9 -8.12 -41.93 -14.20
CA ARG A 9 -8.32 -42.35 -12.81
C ARG A 9 -7.01 -42.15 -12.04
N LEU A 10 -7.09 -41.49 -10.89
CA LEU A 10 -5.96 -41.37 -9.98
C LEU A 10 -5.99 -42.50 -8.95
N GLU A 11 -4.83 -42.93 -8.51
CA GLU A 11 -4.66 -43.89 -7.41
C GLU A 11 -4.88 -43.21 -6.04
N HIS A 12 -4.72 -41.89 -6.00
CA HIS A 12 -4.90 -41.07 -4.80
C HIS A 12 -6.08 -40.11 -4.94
N GLY A 13 -6.61 -39.66 -3.81
CA GLY A 13 -7.60 -38.61 -3.77
C GLY A 13 -7.02 -37.28 -4.31
N LEU A 14 -7.88 -36.53 -4.96
CA LEU A 14 -7.57 -35.12 -5.37
C LEU A 14 -8.55 -34.20 -4.67
N GLU A 15 -8.01 -33.25 -3.97
CA GLU A 15 -8.75 -32.19 -3.31
C GLU A 15 -8.40 -30.85 -3.96
N LEU A 16 -9.38 -29.98 -4.11
CA LEU A 16 -9.19 -28.62 -4.53
C LEU A 16 -9.56 -27.70 -3.38
N TYR A 17 -8.56 -27.00 -2.84
CA TYR A 17 -8.75 -25.95 -1.87
C TYR A 17 -8.81 -24.58 -2.58
N LEU A 18 -9.84 -23.80 -2.29
CA LEU A 18 -10.01 -22.43 -2.79
C LEU A 18 -9.99 -21.49 -1.58
N GLY A 19 -8.85 -20.92 -1.33
CA GLY A 19 -8.66 -19.91 -0.28
C GLY A 19 -9.22 -18.55 -0.69
N THR A 20 -9.54 -17.73 0.30
CA THR A 20 -10.09 -16.37 0.13
C THR A 20 -9.33 -15.31 0.88
N CYS A 21 -8.33 -15.69 1.69
CA CYS A 21 -7.59 -14.80 2.61
C CYS A 21 -6.08 -14.87 2.39
N GLU A 22 -5.58 -15.26 1.22
CA GLU A 22 -4.15 -15.40 0.97
C GLU A 22 -3.42 -14.09 1.26
N GLU A 23 -3.87 -12.97 0.70
CA GLU A 23 -3.29 -11.62 0.86
C GLU A 23 -3.57 -10.98 2.25
N GLN A 24 -4.34 -11.64 3.09
CA GLN A 24 -4.74 -11.14 4.41
C GLN A 24 -4.21 -11.99 5.59
N GLY A 25 -3.26 -12.89 5.33
CA GLY A 25 -2.62 -13.72 6.34
C GLY A 25 -3.12 -15.14 6.42
N MET A 26 -3.80 -15.67 5.40
CA MET A 26 -4.15 -17.09 5.22
C MET A 26 -4.97 -17.72 6.35
N PHE A 27 -5.82 -16.96 7.05
CA PHE A 27 -6.60 -17.47 8.18
C PHE A 27 -7.51 -18.66 7.83
N ASP A 28 -7.97 -18.71 6.60
CA ASP A 28 -8.77 -19.82 6.08
C ASP A 28 -7.93 -21.10 5.89
N LEU A 29 -6.66 -20.96 5.53
CA LEU A 29 -5.72 -22.08 5.45
C LEU A 29 -5.35 -22.60 6.85
N ASP A 30 -5.14 -21.71 7.82
CA ASP A 30 -4.93 -22.10 9.21
C ASP A 30 -6.13 -22.89 9.74
N TYR A 31 -7.36 -22.39 9.49
CA TYR A 31 -8.57 -23.12 9.86
C TYR A 31 -8.66 -24.49 9.17
N TYR A 32 -8.28 -24.59 7.90
CA TYR A 32 -8.26 -25.86 7.19
C TYR A 32 -7.28 -26.85 7.85
N CYS A 33 -6.04 -26.40 8.11
CA CYS A 33 -5.02 -27.25 8.72
C CYS A 33 -5.37 -27.72 10.15
N ASP A 34 -6.11 -26.89 10.89
CA ASP A 34 -6.54 -27.23 12.26
C ASP A 34 -7.70 -28.22 12.30
N ASN A 35 -8.52 -28.27 11.27
CA ASN A 35 -9.78 -29.04 11.27
C ASN A 35 -9.80 -30.22 10.28
N TYR A 36 -8.86 -30.30 9.35
CA TYR A 36 -8.82 -31.34 8.31
C TYR A 36 -7.41 -31.92 8.22
N GLU A 37 -7.32 -33.13 7.71
CA GLU A 37 -6.04 -33.78 7.43
C GLU A 37 -5.37 -33.11 6.21
N CYS A 38 -4.18 -32.57 6.40
CA CYS A 38 -3.43 -31.97 5.32
C CYS A 38 -2.97 -33.02 4.30
N PRO A 39 -3.04 -32.72 3.01
CA PRO A 39 -2.61 -33.64 1.97
C PRO A 39 -1.09 -33.86 2.00
N ALA A 40 -0.65 -35.06 1.62
CA ALA A 40 0.76 -35.41 1.57
C ALA A 40 1.56 -34.58 0.52
N LEU A 41 0.86 -34.06 -0.50
CA LEU A 41 1.41 -33.20 -1.54
C LEU A 41 0.41 -32.10 -1.87
N SER A 42 0.88 -30.86 -1.84
CA SER A 42 0.11 -29.68 -2.25
C SER A 42 0.78 -29.01 -3.44
N LEU A 43 -0.02 -28.61 -4.43
CA LEU A 43 0.41 -27.81 -5.56
C LEU A 43 -0.26 -26.44 -5.48
N VAL A 44 0.53 -25.37 -5.44
CA VAL A 44 0.06 -23.98 -5.36
C VAL A 44 0.42 -23.29 -6.68
N PRO A 45 -0.50 -23.21 -7.65
CA PRO A 45 -0.22 -22.65 -8.97
C PRO A 45 -0.41 -21.13 -8.98
N ASP A 46 0.33 -20.43 -8.11
CA ASP A 46 0.22 -18.98 -7.91
C ASP A 46 1.52 -18.23 -8.28
N SER A 47 2.19 -18.67 -9.30
CA SER A 47 3.38 -17.99 -9.80
C SER A 47 3.53 -18.09 -11.32
N GLY A 48 4.52 -17.38 -11.86
CA GLY A 48 4.82 -17.41 -13.29
C GLY A 48 5.23 -18.80 -13.79
N PHE A 49 4.76 -19.15 -14.98
CA PHE A 49 5.12 -20.40 -15.64
C PHE A 49 6.50 -20.27 -16.32
N PRO A 50 7.37 -21.31 -16.38
CA PRO A 50 7.06 -22.71 -16.05
C PRO A 50 7.28 -23.07 -14.57
N VAL A 51 8.19 -22.43 -13.88
CA VAL A 51 8.53 -22.72 -12.48
C VAL A 51 9.13 -21.47 -11.85
N CYS A 52 8.67 -21.09 -10.67
CA CYS A 52 9.32 -20.14 -9.80
C CYS A 52 10.29 -20.89 -8.87
N CYS A 53 11.57 -20.56 -8.92
CA CYS A 53 12.62 -21.19 -8.09
C CYS A 53 13.16 -20.27 -7.01
N GLY A 54 12.54 -19.13 -6.77
CA GLY A 54 12.91 -18.20 -5.71
C GLY A 54 11.84 -17.11 -5.53
N GLU A 55 11.71 -16.65 -4.32
CA GLU A 55 10.78 -15.58 -3.94
C GLU A 55 11.54 -14.42 -3.28
N ARG A 56 10.94 -13.24 -3.32
CA ARG A 56 11.45 -12.08 -2.58
C ARG A 56 11.03 -12.22 -1.12
N GLY A 57 11.93 -11.88 -0.20
CA GLY A 57 11.56 -11.70 1.20
C GLY A 57 10.65 -10.48 1.38
N SER A 58 9.86 -10.48 2.44
CA SER A 58 9.07 -9.32 2.86
C SER A 58 9.57 -8.78 4.19
N PHE A 59 9.51 -7.46 4.34
CA PHE A 59 9.79 -6.78 5.60
C PHE A 59 8.67 -5.76 5.85
N ASN A 60 7.96 -5.93 6.96
CA ASN A 60 6.93 -5.01 7.41
C ASN A 60 7.42 -4.30 8.67
N ALA A 61 7.31 -2.98 8.68
CA ALA A 61 7.69 -2.17 9.83
C ALA A 61 6.66 -1.07 10.07
N GLU A 62 6.44 -0.76 11.33
CA GLU A 62 5.65 0.38 11.77
C GLU A 62 6.58 1.45 12.34
N LEU A 63 6.45 2.68 11.83
CA LEU A 63 7.18 3.83 12.35
C LEU A 63 6.25 4.66 13.24
N ILE A 64 6.52 4.68 14.53
CA ILE A 64 5.73 5.41 15.51
C ILE A 64 6.47 6.68 15.92
N SER A 65 5.89 7.85 15.60
CA SER A 65 6.41 9.13 16.08
C SER A 65 5.91 9.43 17.49
N HIS A 66 6.82 9.79 18.40
CA HIS A 66 6.50 10.30 19.72
C HIS A 66 6.39 11.84 19.76
N LYS A 67 6.73 12.51 18.66
CA LYS A 67 6.56 13.96 18.53
C LYS A 67 5.10 14.29 18.22
N LYS A 68 4.59 15.36 18.81
CA LYS A 68 3.27 15.91 18.45
C LYS A 68 3.39 16.68 17.15
N CYS A 69 2.40 16.54 16.29
CA CYS A 69 2.27 17.38 15.10
C CYS A 69 2.01 18.83 15.47
N GLY A 70 2.49 19.76 14.65
CA GLY A 70 2.12 21.16 14.73
C GLY A 70 0.61 21.36 14.56
N LYS A 71 0.08 22.44 15.14
CA LYS A 71 -1.38 22.65 15.25
C LYS A 71 -2.12 22.79 13.92
N GLU A 72 -1.41 23.11 12.85
CA GLU A 72 -1.99 23.26 11.52
C GLU A 72 -2.32 21.91 10.87
N LEU A 73 -1.65 20.83 11.24
CA LEU A 73 -1.92 19.48 10.73
C LEU A 73 -2.97 18.81 11.60
N LEU A 74 -4.17 18.69 11.06
CA LEU A 74 -5.31 18.09 11.77
C LEU A 74 -5.39 16.59 11.54
N GLU A 75 -5.14 16.14 10.30
CA GLU A 75 -5.24 14.75 9.91
C GLU A 75 -4.34 14.48 8.70
N ALA A 76 -3.77 13.30 8.65
CA ALA A 76 -3.14 12.77 7.44
C ALA A 76 -3.63 11.33 7.26
N HIS A 77 -4.11 11.01 6.07
CA HIS A 77 -4.71 9.72 5.77
C HIS A 77 -4.23 9.19 4.42
N CYS A 78 -3.95 7.90 4.41
CA CYS A 78 -3.62 7.17 3.20
C CYS A 78 -4.20 5.77 3.37
N ASP A 79 -5.19 5.44 2.54
CA ASP A 79 -5.84 4.14 2.58
C ASP A 79 -5.29 3.26 1.46
N CYS A 80 -4.67 2.16 1.84
CA CYS A 80 -4.15 1.18 0.89
C CYS A 80 -4.14 -0.22 1.50
N GLY A 81 -4.21 -1.23 0.65
CA GLY A 81 -3.99 -2.62 1.05
C GLY A 81 -2.53 -2.85 1.49
N LEU A 82 -2.30 -3.90 2.28
CA LEU A 82 -0.99 -4.22 2.87
C LEU A 82 0.13 -4.36 1.82
N TYR A 83 -0.22 -4.86 0.64
CA TYR A 83 0.73 -5.10 -0.47
C TYR A 83 0.45 -4.23 -1.69
N THR A 84 -0.06 -3.02 -1.47
CA THR A 84 -0.50 -2.13 -2.55
C THR A 84 0.21 -0.79 -2.47
N ILE A 85 0.65 -0.27 -3.60
CA ILE A 85 1.07 1.13 -3.73
C ILE A 85 -0.19 2.00 -3.66
N PRO A 86 -0.27 2.98 -2.74
CA PRO A 86 -1.46 3.80 -2.57
C PRO A 86 -1.68 4.73 -3.76
N ASP A 87 -2.90 4.76 -4.28
CA ASP A 87 -3.35 5.65 -5.35
C ASP A 87 -4.05 6.91 -4.85
N MET A 88 -4.27 7.01 -3.53
CA MET A 88 -4.83 8.21 -2.91
C MET A 88 -4.21 8.47 -1.53
N ALA A 89 -3.83 9.71 -1.30
CA ALA A 89 -3.40 10.22 0.00
C ALA A 89 -4.02 11.59 0.25
N GLN A 90 -4.34 11.90 1.49
CA GLN A 90 -5.00 13.14 1.87
C GLN A 90 -4.41 13.70 3.15
N VAL A 91 -4.36 15.03 3.23
CA VAL A 91 -4.08 15.77 4.46
C VAL A 91 -5.16 16.82 4.69
N THR A 92 -5.52 17.02 5.95
CA THR A 92 -6.41 18.08 6.39
C THR A 92 -5.63 19.08 7.24
N LEU A 93 -5.61 20.33 6.81
CA LEU A 93 -4.89 21.42 7.44
C LEU A 93 -5.86 22.49 7.94
N THR A 94 -5.47 23.22 8.99
CA THR A 94 -6.19 24.41 9.45
C THR A 94 -6.13 25.49 8.38
N TYR A 95 -7.26 26.12 8.09
CA TYR A 95 -7.35 27.18 7.11
C TYR A 95 -6.54 28.42 7.53
N SER A 96 -5.76 28.94 6.58
CA SER A 96 -5.31 30.32 6.56
C SER A 96 -5.38 30.83 5.11
N LYS A 97 -5.53 32.14 4.95
CA LYS A 97 -5.59 32.76 3.62
C LYS A 97 -4.32 32.47 2.81
N GLU A 98 -3.15 32.60 3.45
CA GLU A 98 -1.86 32.34 2.81
C GLU A 98 -1.74 30.88 2.37
N LEU A 99 -2.14 29.94 3.21
CA LEU A 99 -2.11 28.52 2.88
C LEU A 99 -3.05 28.20 1.71
N TRP A 100 -4.26 28.80 1.72
CA TRP A 100 -5.21 28.62 0.62
C TRP A 100 -4.71 29.15 -0.72
N GLU A 101 -4.08 30.32 -0.73
CA GLU A 101 -3.49 30.90 -1.94
C GLU A 101 -2.40 29.97 -2.55
N LYS A 102 -1.62 29.31 -1.72
CA LYS A 102 -0.63 28.31 -2.17
C LYS A 102 -1.30 27.00 -2.60
N ALA A 103 -2.18 26.44 -1.78
CA ALA A 103 -2.81 25.17 -2.02
C ALA A 103 -3.70 25.16 -3.27
N SER A 104 -4.43 26.25 -3.52
CA SER A 104 -5.30 26.39 -4.70
C SER A 104 -4.56 26.45 -6.04
N CYS A 105 -3.25 26.65 -6.01
CA CYS A 105 -2.39 26.71 -7.20
C CYS A 105 -1.56 25.43 -7.41
N LEU A 106 -1.81 24.38 -6.62
CA LEU A 106 -1.08 23.13 -6.76
C LEU A 106 -1.36 22.49 -8.13
N PRO A 107 -0.33 21.97 -8.79
CA PRO A 107 -0.52 21.29 -10.07
C PRO A 107 -1.11 19.89 -9.88
N LEU A 108 -1.73 19.33 -10.90
CA LEU A 108 -2.07 17.91 -10.93
C LEU A 108 -0.81 17.05 -10.71
N PRO A 109 -0.91 15.93 -10.02
CA PRO A 109 -2.13 15.24 -9.58
C PRO A 109 -2.63 15.65 -8.16
N LEU A 110 -2.35 16.87 -7.74
CA LEU A 110 -2.78 17.41 -6.45
C LEU A 110 -4.07 18.22 -6.61
N GLU A 111 -4.98 18.06 -5.66
CA GLU A 111 -6.24 18.80 -5.59
C GLU A 111 -6.38 19.40 -4.20
N ALA A 112 -6.78 20.67 -4.12
CA ALA A 112 -7.08 21.32 -2.84
C ALA A 112 -8.54 21.76 -2.78
N GLU A 113 -9.19 21.50 -1.65
CA GLU A 113 -10.56 21.87 -1.38
C GLU A 113 -10.65 22.57 -0.03
N ARG A 114 -11.40 23.67 0.03
CA ARG A 114 -11.69 24.36 1.30
C ARG A 114 -13.04 23.90 1.85
N ALA A 115 -13.04 23.46 3.11
CA ALA A 115 -14.22 23.09 3.86
C ALA A 115 -14.30 23.88 5.18
N GLY A 116 -14.95 25.06 5.15
CA GLY A 116 -15.04 25.93 6.31
C GLY A 116 -13.66 26.45 6.78
N GLU A 117 -13.26 26.07 7.98
CA GLU A 117 -11.99 26.44 8.61
C GLU A 117 -10.87 25.41 8.34
N THR A 118 -11.06 24.55 7.34
CA THR A 118 -10.05 23.55 6.95
C THR A 118 -9.76 23.59 5.46
N ILE A 119 -8.58 23.11 5.10
CA ILE A 119 -8.16 22.85 3.72
C ILE A 119 -7.80 21.37 3.63
N GLN A 120 -8.42 20.68 2.70
CA GLN A 120 -8.05 19.32 2.34
C GLN A 120 -7.18 19.34 1.09
N ILE A 121 -6.04 18.67 1.15
CA ILE A 121 -5.16 18.48 0.01
C ILE A 121 -5.10 16.98 -0.27
N ARG A 122 -5.43 16.59 -1.49
CA ARG A 122 -5.41 15.20 -1.96
C ARG A 122 -4.39 15.03 -3.05
N ALA A 123 -3.67 13.93 -3.00
CA ALA A 123 -2.82 13.47 -4.08
C ALA A 123 -3.43 12.22 -4.71
N ARG A 124 -3.36 12.14 -6.04
CA ARG A 124 -3.72 10.95 -6.80
C ARG A 124 -2.46 10.32 -7.36
N GLY A 125 -2.39 9.02 -7.26
CA GLY A 125 -1.32 8.19 -7.78
C GLY A 125 -1.88 7.10 -8.69
N ILE A 126 -1.10 6.03 -8.85
CA ILE A 126 -1.48 4.84 -9.61
C ILE A 126 -1.24 3.63 -8.71
N SER A 127 -2.29 2.86 -8.45
CA SER A 127 -2.18 1.65 -7.65
C SER A 127 -1.39 0.58 -8.40
N ALA A 128 -0.54 -0.13 -7.67
CA ALA A 128 0.18 -1.30 -8.16
C ALA A 128 0.46 -2.26 -7.01
N HIS A 129 0.77 -3.50 -7.32
CA HIS A 129 1.20 -4.46 -6.30
C HIS A 129 2.61 -4.10 -5.79
N ALA A 130 2.83 -4.20 -4.47
CA ALA A 130 4.10 -3.81 -3.84
C ALA A 130 5.33 -4.61 -4.34
N SER A 131 5.12 -5.79 -4.92
CA SER A 131 6.19 -6.56 -5.57
C SER A 131 6.65 -5.98 -6.93
N ASN A 132 5.86 -5.08 -7.52
CA ASN A 132 6.17 -4.38 -8.78
C ASN A 132 5.89 -2.88 -8.64
N PRO A 133 6.62 -2.19 -7.75
CA PRO A 133 6.33 -0.79 -7.42
C PRO A 133 6.53 0.15 -8.61
N GLU A 134 7.33 -0.22 -9.60
CA GLU A 134 7.60 0.56 -10.80
C GLU A 134 6.37 0.71 -11.71
N ALA A 135 5.35 -0.14 -11.53
CA ALA A 135 4.09 -0.04 -12.26
C ALA A 135 3.11 0.95 -11.64
N GLY A 136 3.41 1.49 -10.44
CA GLY A 136 2.57 2.41 -9.70
C GLY A 136 3.20 3.78 -9.49
N GLU A 137 2.38 4.71 -9.01
CA GLU A 137 2.80 6.03 -8.53
C GLU A 137 2.25 6.22 -7.10
N ASN A 138 3.14 6.34 -6.14
CA ASN A 138 2.75 6.41 -4.72
C ASN A 138 2.19 7.80 -4.37
N ALA A 139 0.87 7.88 -4.17
CA ALA A 139 0.17 9.11 -3.81
C ALA A 139 0.69 9.74 -2.52
N LEU A 140 1.10 8.94 -1.54
CA LEU A 140 1.65 9.44 -0.28
C LEU A 140 2.98 10.16 -0.49
N THR A 141 3.83 9.65 -1.39
CA THR A 141 5.09 10.30 -1.77
C THR A 141 4.82 11.63 -2.47
N ILE A 142 3.91 11.65 -3.45
CA ILE A 142 3.50 12.88 -4.16
C ILE A 142 3.02 13.94 -3.17
N LEU A 143 2.15 13.55 -2.23
CA LEU A 143 1.64 14.45 -1.20
C LEU A 143 2.76 14.97 -0.29
N ALA A 144 3.62 14.08 0.20
CA ALA A 144 4.71 14.44 1.11
C ALA A 144 5.72 15.41 0.47
N GLU A 145 6.07 15.18 -0.79
CA GLU A 145 6.94 16.07 -1.57
C GLU A 145 6.32 17.45 -1.74
N ALA A 146 5.03 17.54 -2.07
CA ALA A 146 4.32 18.79 -2.21
C ALA A 146 4.25 19.58 -0.89
N LEU A 147 3.89 18.90 0.20
CA LEU A 147 3.83 19.52 1.53
C LEU A 147 5.18 20.12 1.96
N CYS A 148 6.27 19.42 1.66
CA CYS A 148 7.61 19.86 2.00
C CYS A 148 8.14 20.98 1.08
N SER A 149 7.98 20.82 -0.24
CA SER A 149 8.58 21.73 -1.23
C SER A 149 7.83 23.05 -1.35
N GLN A 150 6.49 23.01 -1.32
CA GLN A 150 5.64 24.20 -1.48
C GLN A 150 5.44 25.01 -0.19
N THR A 151 6.10 24.62 0.91
CA THR A 151 5.97 25.27 2.21
C THR A 151 4.50 25.40 2.66
N LEU A 152 3.77 24.27 2.52
CA LEU A 152 2.36 24.17 2.91
C LEU A 152 2.18 23.86 4.39
N ILE A 153 3.22 23.35 5.02
CA ILE A 153 3.24 22.97 6.44
C ILE A 153 4.49 23.56 7.11
N SER A 154 4.45 23.67 8.44
CA SER A 154 5.58 24.13 9.25
C SER A 154 6.78 23.19 9.18
N ASP A 155 7.96 23.68 9.52
CA ASP A 155 9.18 22.86 9.53
C ASP A 155 9.10 21.72 10.54
N GLU A 156 8.34 21.89 11.62
CA GLU A 156 8.06 20.84 12.60
C GLU A 156 7.32 19.65 11.95
N ASN A 157 6.31 19.92 11.13
CA ASN A 157 5.56 18.92 10.43
C ASN A 157 6.31 18.33 9.22
N LYS A 158 7.16 19.11 8.57
CA LYS A 158 8.00 18.62 7.45
C LYS A 158 8.90 17.47 7.86
N GLU A 159 9.39 17.43 9.09
CA GLU A 159 10.23 16.32 9.58
C GLU A 159 9.50 14.97 9.46
N LEU A 160 8.17 14.96 9.72
CA LEU A 160 7.36 13.77 9.60
C LEU A 160 7.24 13.29 8.14
N PHE A 161 7.04 14.22 7.22
CA PHE A 161 6.79 13.88 5.82
C PHE A 161 8.07 13.62 5.00
N ARG A 162 9.23 14.14 5.41
CA ARG A 162 10.51 13.95 4.69
C ARG A 162 11.00 12.53 4.61
N ILE A 163 10.63 11.69 5.58
CA ILE A 163 11.01 10.28 5.59
C ILE A 163 10.32 9.49 4.48
N ILE A 164 9.11 9.89 4.09
CA ILE A 164 8.27 9.16 3.12
C ILE A 164 8.92 9.07 1.75
N PRO A 165 9.33 10.18 1.09
CA PRO A 165 10.03 10.10 -0.19
C PRO A 165 11.34 9.32 -0.09
N ALA A 166 12.08 9.47 1.01
CA ALA A 166 13.35 8.78 1.19
C ALA A 166 13.19 7.25 1.19
N ILE A 167 12.14 6.73 1.85
CA ILE A 167 11.83 5.30 1.84
C ILE A 167 11.34 4.84 0.46
N ASN A 168 10.49 5.62 -0.20
CA ASN A 168 9.90 5.24 -1.48
C ASN A 168 10.93 5.19 -2.63
N LEU A 169 12.03 5.91 -2.55
CA LEU A 169 13.09 5.90 -3.57
C LEU A 169 13.90 4.59 -3.59
N ASP A 170 13.79 3.77 -2.56
CA ASP A 170 14.49 2.50 -2.47
C ASP A 170 13.54 1.30 -2.47
N SER A 171 13.04 0.96 -3.65
CA SER A 171 12.21 -0.24 -3.84
C SER A 171 12.94 -1.56 -3.54
N THR A 172 14.26 -1.52 -3.35
CA THR A 172 15.09 -2.70 -3.09
C THR A 172 15.42 -2.90 -1.61
N GLY A 173 15.20 -1.90 -0.76
CA GLY A 173 15.54 -1.90 0.65
C GLY A 173 17.05 -1.86 0.93
N LYS A 174 17.89 -1.52 -0.05
CA LYS A 174 19.35 -1.51 0.14
C LYS A 174 19.87 -0.28 0.89
N ALA A 175 19.05 0.77 0.98
CA ALA A 175 19.38 1.99 1.72
C ALA A 175 18.95 1.92 3.19
N LEU A 176 18.17 0.91 3.57
CA LEU A 176 17.77 0.60 4.94
C LEU A 176 18.74 -0.36 5.58
#